data_cb3126cf1f9c1d14c2045fd264a0f0e9
#
_entry.id   cb3126cf1f9c1d14c2045fd264a0f0e9
#
_cell.length_a   1.000
_cell.length_b   1.000
_cell.length_c   1.000
_cell.angle_alpha   90.00
_cell.angle_beta   90.00
_cell.angle_gamma   90.00
#
_symmetry.space_group_name_H-M   'P 1'
#
loop_
_entity.id
_entity.type
_entity.pdbx_description
1 polymer ?
#
loop_
_entity_poly.entity_id
_entity_poly.type
_entity_poly.pdbx_seq_one_letter_code
_entity_poly.pdbx_strand_id
1 'polypeptide(L)'
;IPCHGEVRGVNVPEAEAIKNVAKVPVIVVGKINEPSYAEYLVDSGKVDGVVIGRALLADPEFVGKAERGETDAIAPCTACAIGCVGEQSNRRHASCVINPALGREKEFCFTKSDTPKKTAVVGGGIGGMAAARAFAMCGHDVTLFEKEEQLGGQMRLACIPPHKQEISRWIIYLEKELEKLPVDIRLGAKADAAMLKGAGYEVIVAATGAEPSLPPVKGIDKEKAVNAWQVLTEEVPVLGGNVLVVGGGIVGCETCEFLVHQARGPLHVTMIEMADAIGAGMVVNNQVPMMKRLAQMGIEMKTGCRLLEVKENAAIVECRGQVTELNRLTHIIYACGSRPVNKLYEEIKDKFSKVYCIGDAATPRQALEAVREAYEAAMDCR
;
A
#
# COMPACT_ATOMS: atom_id res chain seq x y z
N ILE A 1 0.15 8.01 18.36
CA ILE A 1 1.13 8.13 17.25
C ILE A 1 0.35 8.46 15.99
N PRO A 2 0.57 9.64 15.37
CA PRO A 2 -0.20 10.06 14.20
C PRO A 2 0.09 9.18 12.98
N CYS A 3 -0.96 8.77 12.27
CA CYS A 3 -0.94 7.85 11.14
C CYS A 3 -1.56 8.48 9.88
N HIS A 4 -1.99 7.64 8.93
CA HIS A 4 -2.80 8.10 7.80
C HIS A 4 -4.07 8.82 8.29
N GLY A 5 -4.43 9.92 7.64
CA GLY A 5 -5.59 10.72 7.99
C GLY A 5 -5.35 11.80 9.05
N GLU A 6 -4.23 11.80 9.72
CA GLU A 6 -3.86 12.88 10.63
C GLU A 6 -2.93 13.89 9.94
N VAL A 7 -3.10 15.16 10.27
CA VAL A 7 -2.32 16.25 9.69
C VAL A 7 -0.84 16.18 10.11
N ARG A 8 0.03 16.69 9.25
CA ARG A 8 1.43 16.90 9.63
C ARG A 8 1.52 17.94 10.73
N GLY A 9 2.43 17.73 11.68
CA GLY A 9 2.60 18.64 12.80
C GLY A 9 1.39 18.68 13.73
N VAL A 10 0.67 17.57 13.89
CA VAL A 10 -0.58 17.49 14.68
C VAL A 10 -0.47 18.10 16.08
N ASN A 11 0.72 18.11 16.69
CA ASN A 11 0.96 18.69 18.03
C ASN A 11 1.58 20.09 17.96
N VAL A 12 1.71 20.70 16.79
CA VAL A 12 2.33 22.03 16.63
C VAL A 12 1.51 23.13 17.31
N PRO A 13 0.16 23.16 17.19
CA PRO A 13 -0.64 24.18 17.86
C PRO A 13 -0.43 24.22 19.39
N GLU A 14 -0.38 23.05 20.02
CA GLU A 14 -0.18 22.92 21.46
C GLU A 14 1.27 23.30 21.84
N ALA A 15 2.25 22.87 21.04
CA ALA A 15 3.65 23.19 21.26
C ALA A 15 3.90 24.71 21.13
N GLU A 16 3.29 25.39 20.16
CA GLU A 16 3.34 26.84 19.97
C GLU A 16 2.70 27.57 21.16
N ALA A 17 1.56 27.10 21.64
CA ALA A 17 0.91 27.67 22.83
C ALA A 17 1.80 27.52 24.08
N ILE A 18 2.46 26.40 24.27
CA ILE A 18 3.41 26.17 25.35
C ILE A 18 4.64 27.08 25.18
N LYS A 19 5.18 27.20 23.98
CA LYS A 19 6.33 28.04 23.65
C LYS A 19 6.12 29.50 24.08
N ASN A 20 4.90 30.02 23.89
CA ASN A 20 4.58 31.42 24.25
C ASN A 20 4.67 31.73 25.76
N VAL A 21 4.67 30.72 26.62
CA VAL A 21 4.73 30.89 28.09
C VAL A 21 5.94 30.20 28.72
N ALA A 22 6.59 29.28 28.02
CA ALA A 22 7.73 28.53 28.52
C ALA A 22 8.99 29.41 28.61
N LYS A 23 9.80 29.15 29.64
CA LYS A 23 11.15 29.80 29.83
C LYS A 23 12.29 28.84 29.45
N VAL A 24 11.96 27.71 28.83
CA VAL A 24 12.87 26.67 28.40
C VAL A 24 12.56 26.31 26.92
N PRO A 25 13.51 25.75 26.19
CA PRO A 25 13.28 25.30 24.80
C PRO A 25 12.11 24.34 24.71
N VAL A 26 11.28 24.53 23.68
CA VAL A 26 10.13 23.67 23.35
C VAL A 26 10.41 22.90 22.05
N ILE A 27 10.39 21.61 22.16
CA ILE A 27 10.64 20.70 21.02
C ILE A 27 9.36 19.94 20.71
N VAL A 28 8.95 19.89 19.43
CA VAL A 28 7.71 19.25 19.00
C VAL A 28 7.94 17.94 18.26
N VAL A 29 7.05 16.98 18.47
CA VAL A 29 6.93 15.73 17.72
C VAL A 29 5.51 15.61 17.17
N GLY A 30 5.32 15.05 15.97
CA GLY A 30 3.98 14.80 15.46
C GLY A 30 3.91 14.77 13.94
N LYS A 31 4.26 13.65 13.30
CA LYS A 31 4.23 13.47 11.84
C LYS A 31 5.01 14.56 11.07
N ILE A 32 6.20 14.89 11.59
CA ILE A 32 7.18 15.75 10.91
C ILE A 32 8.09 14.82 10.13
N ASN A 33 7.87 14.72 8.82
CA ASN A 33 8.52 13.77 7.93
C ASN A 33 9.02 14.41 6.62
N GLU A 34 9.19 15.75 6.64
CA GLU A 34 9.80 16.52 5.55
C GLU A 34 10.77 17.55 6.12
N PRO A 35 11.98 17.67 5.52
CA PRO A 35 12.98 18.64 5.98
C PRO A 35 12.47 20.08 5.92
N SER A 36 11.86 20.50 4.83
CA SER A 36 11.34 21.88 4.65
C SER A 36 10.27 22.27 5.68
N TYR A 37 9.44 21.29 6.09
CA TYR A 37 8.46 21.55 7.14
C TYR A 37 9.12 21.64 8.53
N ALA A 38 10.12 20.80 8.79
CA ALA A 38 10.90 20.87 10.03
C ALA A 38 11.61 22.24 10.17
N GLU A 39 12.27 22.69 9.10
CA GLU A 39 12.93 23.98 8.99
C GLU A 39 11.94 25.13 9.21
N TYR A 40 10.81 25.13 8.50
CA TYR A 40 9.76 26.14 8.68
C TYR A 40 9.30 26.29 10.14
N LEU A 41 9.13 25.18 10.86
CA LEU A 41 8.67 25.22 12.25
C LEU A 41 9.66 25.91 13.19
N VAL A 42 10.95 25.73 12.96
CA VAL A 42 12.03 26.33 13.75
C VAL A 42 12.22 27.79 13.32
N ASP A 43 12.35 28.09 12.04
CA ASP A 43 12.60 29.41 11.50
C ASP A 43 11.47 30.41 11.78
N SER A 44 10.22 29.92 11.76
CA SER A 44 9.05 30.73 12.12
C SER A 44 8.95 31.03 13.63
N GLY A 45 9.83 30.45 14.45
CA GLY A 45 9.83 30.64 15.92
C GLY A 45 8.68 29.92 16.64
N LYS A 46 7.93 29.04 15.95
CA LYS A 46 6.83 28.27 16.56
C LYS A 46 7.31 27.30 17.62
N VAL A 47 8.51 26.76 17.43
CA VAL A 47 9.19 25.84 18.35
C VAL A 47 10.70 26.07 18.30
N ASP A 48 11.44 25.55 19.27
CA ASP A 48 12.91 25.65 19.30
C ASP A 48 13.57 24.46 18.59
N GLY A 49 12.81 23.39 18.34
CA GLY A 49 13.31 22.21 17.66
C GLY A 49 12.21 21.19 17.35
N VAL A 50 12.56 20.19 16.56
CA VAL A 50 11.66 19.12 16.15
C VAL A 50 12.24 17.74 16.45
N VAL A 51 11.37 16.77 16.73
CA VAL A 51 11.76 15.34 16.85
C VAL A 51 11.29 14.60 15.60
N ILE A 52 12.25 14.02 14.90
CA ILE A 52 12.01 13.19 13.71
C ILE A 52 12.20 11.73 14.12
N GLY A 53 11.11 10.99 14.29
CA GLY A 53 11.14 9.58 14.69
C GLY A 53 11.04 8.63 13.50
N ARG A 54 9.83 8.35 13.05
CA ARG A 54 9.57 7.33 12.00
C ARG A 54 10.20 7.66 10.64
N ALA A 55 10.44 8.92 10.32
CA ALA A 55 11.16 9.27 9.10
C ALA A 55 12.62 8.78 9.16
N LEU A 56 13.27 8.81 10.34
CA LEU A 56 14.60 8.23 10.55
C LEU A 56 14.58 6.67 10.52
N LEU A 57 13.45 6.02 10.82
CA LEU A 57 13.32 4.58 10.61
C LEU A 57 13.21 4.24 9.11
N ALA A 58 12.54 5.10 8.35
CA ALA A 58 12.41 4.95 6.90
C ALA A 58 13.73 5.27 6.17
N ASP A 59 14.43 6.30 6.63
CA ASP A 59 15.72 6.74 6.10
C ASP A 59 16.66 7.18 7.22
N PRO A 60 17.64 6.37 7.63
CA PRO A 60 18.63 6.75 8.63
C PRO A 60 19.46 7.98 8.24
N GLU A 61 19.65 8.24 6.94
CA GLU A 61 20.39 9.36 6.39
C GLU A 61 19.52 10.62 6.19
N PHE A 62 18.30 10.65 6.70
CA PHE A 62 17.34 11.74 6.51
C PHE A 62 17.96 13.12 6.74
N VAL A 63 18.62 13.32 7.89
CA VAL A 63 19.24 14.62 8.25
C VAL A 63 20.42 14.92 7.34
N GLY A 64 21.33 13.97 7.15
CA GLY A 64 22.52 14.17 6.31
C GLY A 64 22.16 14.47 4.85
N LYS A 65 21.14 13.80 4.30
CA LYS A 65 20.61 14.10 2.95
C LYS A 65 19.98 15.51 2.89
N ALA A 66 19.23 15.90 3.93
CA ALA A 66 18.65 17.23 4.02
C ALA A 66 19.73 18.32 4.07
N GLU A 67 20.79 18.14 4.85
CA GLU A 67 21.94 19.07 4.95
C GLU A 67 22.68 19.23 3.60
N ARG A 68 22.74 18.16 2.79
CA ARG A 68 23.35 18.20 1.45
C ARG A 68 22.39 18.69 0.35
N GLY A 69 21.15 19.03 0.68
CA GLY A 69 20.10 19.42 -0.29
C GLY A 69 19.57 18.24 -1.13
N GLU A 70 19.85 17.00 -0.75
CA GLU A 70 19.46 15.79 -1.44
C GLU A 70 18.04 15.31 -1.03
N THR A 71 17.09 16.22 -0.91
CA THR A 71 15.75 15.94 -0.35
C THR A 71 14.99 14.90 -1.15
N ASP A 72 15.20 14.84 -2.46
CA ASP A 72 14.59 13.85 -3.37
C ASP A 72 15.14 12.43 -3.18
N ALA A 73 16.31 12.29 -2.56
CA ALA A 73 16.90 11.00 -2.21
C ALA A 73 16.46 10.48 -0.83
N ILE A 74 15.65 11.23 -0.09
CA ILE A 74 15.14 10.81 1.21
C ILE A 74 14.01 9.81 1.02
N ALA A 75 14.17 8.61 1.58
CA ALA A 75 13.13 7.59 1.60
C ALA A 75 11.94 8.05 2.47
N PRO A 76 10.74 8.24 1.89
CA PRO A 76 9.66 8.96 2.57
C PRO A 76 8.91 8.07 3.57
N CYS A 77 8.84 8.46 4.83
CA CYS A 77 7.91 7.83 5.76
C CYS A 77 6.46 8.17 5.37
N THR A 78 5.69 7.17 4.95
CA THR A 78 4.26 7.33 4.57
C THR A 78 3.31 7.35 5.76
N ALA A 79 3.79 7.32 6.99
CA ALA A 79 3.00 7.25 8.22
C ALA A 79 2.03 6.04 8.30
N CYS A 80 2.30 4.96 7.58
CA CYS A 80 1.46 3.76 7.53
C CYS A 80 1.34 3.03 8.86
N ALA A 81 2.31 3.17 9.75
CA ALA A 81 2.41 2.50 11.06
C ALA A 81 2.45 0.96 11.01
N ILE A 82 2.55 0.33 9.83
CA ILE A 82 2.45 -1.12 9.66
C ILE A 82 3.63 -1.83 10.32
N GLY A 83 4.84 -1.63 9.83
CA GLY A 83 6.04 -2.33 10.29
C GLY A 83 6.59 -1.81 11.61
N CYS A 84 6.53 -0.51 11.88
CA CYS A 84 7.07 0.08 13.10
C CYS A 84 6.14 -0.10 14.30
N VAL A 85 4.93 0.46 14.27
CA VAL A 85 3.99 0.44 15.39
C VAL A 85 3.25 -0.90 15.45
N GLY A 86 2.79 -1.42 14.30
CA GLY A 86 2.01 -2.65 14.22
C GLY A 86 2.79 -3.87 14.67
N GLU A 87 4.05 -4.02 14.23
CA GLU A 87 4.90 -5.13 14.65
C GLU A 87 5.18 -5.07 16.16
N GLN A 88 5.51 -3.89 16.70
CA GLN A 88 5.70 -3.71 18.14
C GLN A 88 4.43 -4.01 18.96
N SER A 89 3.26 -3.59 18.46
CA SER A 89 1.97 -3.90 19.11
C SER A 89 1.72 -5.42 19.16
N ASN A 90 2.25 -6.16 18.19
CA ASN A 90 2.20 -7.61 18.13
C ASN A 90 3.42 -8.28 18.82
N ARG A 91 4.21 -7.54 19.61
CA ARG A 91 5.43 -7.99 20.30
C ARG A 91 6.48 -8.59 19.37
N ARG A 92 6.56 -8.09 18.14
CA ARG A 92 7.58 -8.43 17.14
C ARG A 92 8.58 -7.29 17.00
N HIS A 93 9.72 -7.57 16.37
CA HIS A 93 10.72 -6.54 16.09
C HIS A 93 10.15 -5.50 15.11
N ALA A 94 10.46 -4.23 15.38
CA ALA A 94 10.10 -3.16 14.46
C ALA A 94 10.72 -3.40 13.09
N SER A 95 9.95 -3.13 12.05
CA SER A 95 10.37 -3.13 10.66
C SER A 95 9.78 -1.91 9.94
N CYS A 96 10.11 -1.71 8.70
CA CYS A 96 9.55 -0.61 7.92
C CYS A 96 9.21 -1.07 6.51
N VAL A 97 8.07 -0.62 6.00
CA VAL A 97 7.62 -0.90 4.63
C VAL A 97 8.54 -0.25 3.61
N ILE A 98 9.08 0.94 3.94
CA ILE A 98 9.98 1.72 3.08
C ILE A 98 11.42 1.23 3.16
N ASN A 99 11.85 0.87 4.39
CA ASN A 99 13.20 0.41 4.69
C ASN A 99 13.14 -1.03 5.24
N PRO A 100 13.16 -2.06 4.40
CA PRO A 100 13.11 -3.44 4.84
C PRO A 100 14.36 -3.88 5.61
N ALA A 101 15.45 -3.13 5.54
CA ALA A 101 16.66 -3.39 6.31
C ALA A 101 16.55 -2.98 7.79
N LEU A 102 15.54 -2.19 8.18
CA LEU A 102 15.36 -1.76 9.57
C LEU A 102 15.33 -2.96 10.53
N GLY A 103 16.30 -2.99 11.47
CA GLY A 103 16.48 -4.09 12.42
C GLY A 103 17.13 -5.35 11.84
N ARG A 104 17.47 -5.33 10.54
CA ARG A 104 18.11 -6.42 9.79
C ARG A 104 19.29 -5.91 8.93
N GLU A 105 19.95 -4.84 9.36
CA GLU A 105 20.96 -4.13 8.57
C GLU A 105 22.17 -5.03 8.24
N LYS A 106 22.47 -6.01 9.11
CA LYS A 106 23.53 -6.99 8.86
C LYS A 106 23.15 -8.04 7.81
N GLU A 107 21.87 -8.37 7.70
CA GLU A 107 21.35 -9.34 6.72
C GLU A 107 21.21 -8.71 5.34
N PHE A 108 20.73 -7.48 5.27
CA PHE A 108 20.52 -6.73 4.04
C PHE A 108 21.70 -5.78 3.72
N CYS A 109 22.91 -6.34 3.78
CA CYS A 109 24.13 -5.64 3.33
C CYS A 109 24.33 -5.88 1.83
N PHE A 110 24.04 -4.86 1.00
CA PHE A 110 24.19 -4.95 -0.44
C PHE A 110 25.66 -4.85 -0.86
N THR A 111 26.30 -6.00 -1.03
CA THR A 111 27.62 -6.11 -1.65
C THR A 111 27.46 -6.70 -3.04
N LYS A 112 28.33 -6.31 -3.97
CA LYS A 112 28.29 -6.85 -5.32
C LYS A 112 28.55 -8.35 -5.32
N SER A 113 27.76 -9.09 -6.08
CA SER A 113 27.95 -10.53 -6.32
C SER A 113 29.23 -10.77 -7.11
N ASP A 114 29.96 -11.82 -6.74
CA ASP A 114 31.13 -12.31 -7.51
C ASP A 114 30.71 -12.94 -8.84
N THR A 115 29.45 -13.33 -8.95
CA THR A 115 28.83 -13.93 -10.15
C THR A 115 27.58 -13.19 -10.57
N PRO A 116 27.71 -11.99 -11.19
CA PRO A 116 26.56 -11.25 -11.70
C PRO A 116 25.70 -12.10 -12.64
N LYS A 117 24.39 -12.06 -12.48
CA LYS A 117 23.43 -12.84 -13.26
C LYS A 117 22.50 -11.93 -14.04
N LYS A 118 22.11 -12.38 -15.23
CA LYS A 118 21.07 -11.73 -16.00
C LYS A 118 19.71 -12.02 -15.40
N THR A 119 19.08 -11.01 -14.82
CA THR A 119 17.88 -11.12 -14.00
C THR A 119 16.69 -10.41 -14.64
N ALA A 120 15.57 -11.09 -14.77
CA ALA A 120 14.30 -10.46 -15.14
C ALA A 120 13.40 -10.32 -13.94
N VAL A 121 12.91 -9.13 -13.70
CA VAL A 121 11.83 -8.85 -12.74
C VAL A 121 10.55 -8.59 -13.52
N VAL A 122 9.49 -9.36 -13.26
CA VAL A 122 8.23 -9.27 -14.00
C VAL A 122 7.14 -8.73 -13.09
N GLY A 123 6.70 -7.51 -13.38
CA GLY A 123 5.74 -6.71 -12.62
C GLY A 123 6.40 -5.50 -11.94
N GLY A 124 5.98 -4.31 -12.33
CA GLY A 124 6.48 -3.02 -11.84
C GLY A 124 5.73 -2.47 -10.62
N GLY A 125 5.04 -3.31 -9.86
CA GLY A 125 4.51 -2.95 -8.56
C GLY A 125 5.62 -2.74 -7.51
N ILE A 126 5.26 -2.37 -6.28
CA ILE A 126 6.23 -2.07 -5.20
C ILE A 126 7.20 -3.23 -4.94
N GLY A 127 6.71 -4.47 -4.96
CA GLY A 127 7.56 -5.65 -4.79
C GLY A 127 8.58 -5.78 -5.92
N GLY A 128 8.16 -5.59 -7.17
CA GLY A 128 9.04 -5.65 -8.34
C GLY A 128 10.04 -4.50 -8.40
N MET A 129 9.61 -3.27 -8.11
CA MET A 129 10.51 -2.11 -8.02
C MET A 129 11.58 -2.32 -6.94
N ALA A 130 11.17 -2.82 -5.76
CA ALA A 130 12.09 -3.14 -4.67
C ALA A 130 13.05 -4.28 -5.05
N ALA A 131 12.57 -5.32 -5.75
CA ALA A 131 13.41 -6.40 -6.26
C ALA A 131 14.42 -5.89 -7.29
N ALA A 132 13.96 -5.14 -8.30
CA ALA A 132 14.85 -4.58 -9.33
C ALA A 132 15.97 -3.73 -8.69
N ARG A 133 15.61 -2.87 -7.71
CA ARG A 133 16.57 -2.09 -6.94
C ARG A 133 17.55 -2.98 -6.19
N ALA A 134 17.06 -3.96 -5.42
CA ALA A 134 17.89 -4.81 -4.58
C ALA A 134 18.85 -5.68 -5.41
N PHE A 135 18.40 -6.29 -6.50
CA PHE A 135 19.24 -7.08 -7.41
C PHE A 135 20.29 -6.21 -8.11
N ALA A 136 19.93 -5.00 -8.56
CA ALA A 136 20.89 -4.07 -9.16
C ALA A 136 21.96 -3.59 -8.15
N MET A 137 21.57 -3.35 -6.89
CA MET A 137 22.52 -3.02 -5.82
C MET A 137 23.47 -4.19 -5.52
N CYS A 138 23.04 -5.44 -5.71
CA CYS A 138 23.89 -6.62 -5.66
C CYS A 138 24.77 -6.80 -6.93
N GLY A 139 24.65 -5.94 -7.93
CA GLY A 139 25.47 -5.95 -9.13
C GLY A 139 24.99 -6.88 -10.24
N HIS A 140 23.76 -7.37 -10.18
CA HIS A 140 23.14 -8.16 -11.25
C HIS A 140 22.75 -7.26 -12.44
N ASP A 141 22.66 -7.84 -13.63
CA ASP A 141 22.13 -7.20 -14.85
C ASP A 141 20.59 -7.35 -14.84
N VAL A 142 19.87 -6.25 -14.54
CA VAL A 142 18.45 -6.29 -14.24
C VAL A 142 17.61 -5.66 -15.33
N THR A 143 16.62 -6.41 -15.83
CA THR A 143 15.51 -5.87 -16.64
C THR A 143 14.22 -5.97 -15.85
N LEU A 144 13.51 -4.85 -15.68
CA LEU A 144 12.19 -4.77 -15.07
C LEU A 144 11.12 -4.65 -16.16
N PHE A 145 10.22 -5.62 -16.23
CA PHE A 145 9.08 -5.63 -17.15
C PHE A 145 7.81 -5.21 -16.45
N GLU A 146 7.11 -4.24 -17.00
CA GLU A 146 5.78 -3.84 -16.56
C GLU A 146 4.83 -3.78 -17.77
N LYS A 147 3.66 -4.42 -17.64
CA LYS A 147 2.65 -4.48 -18.71
C LYS A 147 1.92 -3.15 -18.93
N GLU A 148 1.84 -2.32 -17.89
CA GLU A 148 1.24 -0.98 -17.95
C GLU A 148 2.30 0.06 -18.35
N GLU A 149 1.84 1.26 -18.73
CA GLU A 149 2.69 2.38 -19.13
C GLU A 149 3.37 3.10 -17.94
N GLN A 150 3.18 2.61 -16.70
CA GLN A 150 3.69 3.25 -15.48
C GLN A 150 3.98 2.21 -14.40
N LEU A 151 5.01 2.51 -13.60
CA LEU A 151 5.34 1.73 -12.39
C LEU A 151 4.37 2.02 -11.23
N GLY A 152 4.47 1.22 -10.16
CA GLY A 152 3.73 1.39 -8.90
C GLY A 152 2.62 0.37 -8.68
N GLY A 153 2.04 -0.21 -9.75
CA GLY A 153 1.03 -1.26 -9.67
C GLY A 153 -0.12 -0.90 -8.72
N GLN A 154 -0.52 -1.81 -7.84
CA GLN A 154 -1.62 -1.61 -6.89
C GLN A 154 -1.42 -0.41 -5.93
N MET A 155 -0.19 0.06 -5.69
CA MET A 155 0.02 1.24 -4.84
C MET A 155 -0.53 2.52 -5.47
N ARG A 156 -0.67 2.58 -6.80
CA ARG A 156 -1.38 3.69 -7.47
C ARG A 156 -2.85 3.73 -7.08
N LEU A 157 -3.50 2.58 -6.93
CA LEU A 157 -4.87 2.48 -6.42
C LEU A 157 -4.93 2.84 -4.93
N ALA A 158 -3.95 2.36 -4.16
CA ALA A 158 -3.88 2.62 -2.72
C ALA A 158 -3.65 4.11 -2.37
N CYS A 159 -3.20 4.95 -3.31
CA CYS A 159 -3.07 6.39 -3.12
C CYS A 159 -4.39 7.16 -3.28
N ILE A 160 -5.40 6.57 -3.94
CA ILE A 160 -6.62 7.26 -4.37
C ILE A 160 -7.54 7.60 -3.20
N PRO A 161 -7.80 6.67 -2.25
CA PRO A 161 -8.66 6.99 -1.12
C PRO A 161 -8.19 8.22 -0.33
N PRO A 162 -9.09 8.94 0.32
CA PRO A 162 -8.73 10.08 1.18
C PRO A 162 -7.63 9.73 2.18
N HIS A 163 -6.75 10.69 2.43
CA HIS A 163 -5.65 10.57 3.40
C HIS A 163 -4.51 9.61 3.04
N LYS A 164 -4.48 9.08 1.81
CA LYS A 164 -3.48 8.10 1.33
C LYS A 164 -2.46 8.68 0.35
N GLN A 165 -2.54 9.95 0.02
CA GLN A 165 -1.71 10.60 -1.00
C GLN A 165 -0.21 10.50 -0.70
N GLU A 166 0.19 10.36 0.57
CA GLU A 166 1.61 10.17 0.93
C GLU A 166 2.23 8.88 0.37
N ILE A 167 1.42 7.90 -0.02
CA ILE A 167 1.89 6.66 -0.66
C ILE A 167 2.50 6.95 -2.04
N SER A 168 1.99 7.95 -2.77
CA SER A 168 2.53 8.33 -4.09
C SER A 168 4.00 8.76 -4.01
N ARG A 169 4.42 9.38 -2.90
CA ARG A 169 5.81 9.76 -2.68
C ARG A 169 6.76 8.56 -2.63
N TRP A 170 6.27 7.42 -2.13
CA TRP A 170 7.05 6.18 -2.12
C TRP A 170 7.26 5.63 -3.52
N ILE A 171 6.23 5.66 -4.37
CA ILE A 171 6.35 5.27 -5.78
C ILE A 171 7.40 6.14 -6.48
N ILE A 172 7.26 7.47 -6.37
CA ILE A 172 8.19 8.46 -6.96
C ILE A 172 9.62 8.24 -6.44
N TYR A 173 9.78 8.00 -5.15
CA TYR A 173 11.09 7.71 -4.57
C TYR A 173 11.74 6.46 -5.21
N LEU A 174 10.98 5.36 -5.35
CA LEU A 174 11.50 4.14 -5.96
C LEU A 174 11.79 4.31 -7.45
N GLU A 175 10.99 5.07 -8.19
CA GLU A 175 11.27 5.43 -9.59
C GLU A 175 12.62 6.15 -9.69
N LYS A 176 12.84 7.19 -8.88
CA LYS A 176 14.11 7.92 -8.82
C LYS A 176 15.31 7.06 -8.37
N GLU A 177 15.10 6.12 -7.47
CA GLU A 177 16.16 5.19 -7.06
C GLU A 177 16.54 4.22 -8.18
N LEU A 178 15.56 3.76 -8.96
CA LEU A 178 15.81 2.90 -10.12
C LEU A 178 16.53 3.64 -11.25
N GLU A 179 16.25 4.93 -11.47
CA GLU A 179 16.94 5.77 -12.46
C GLU A 179 18.45 5.93 -12.16
N LYS A 180 18.84 5.83 -10.88
CA LYS A 180 20.26 5.91 -10.45
C LYS A 180 21.03 4.60 -10.63
N LEU A 181 20.34 3.51 -10.91
CA LEU A 181 20.88 2.16 -11.01
C LEU A 181 20.85 1.66 -12.47
N PRO A 182 21.74 0.74 -12.85
CA PRO A 182 21.74 0.14 -14.19
C PRO A 182 20.60 -0.87 -14.36
N VAL A 183 19.36 -0.39 -14.33
CA VAL A 183 18.15 -1.20 -14.53
C VAL A 183 17.51 -0.83 -15.85
N ASP A 184 17.33 -1.83 -16.74
CA ASP A 184 16.57 -1.68 -17.99
C ASP A 184 15.06 -1.78 -17.68
N ILE A 185 14.35 -0.66 -17.70
CA ILE A 185 12.90 -0.60 -17.40
C ILE A 185 12.12 -0.64 -18.71
N ARG A 186 11.25 -1.64 -18.85
CA ARG A 186 10.39 -1.86 -20.03
C ARG A 186 8.92 -1.73 -19.64
N LEU A 187 8.35 -0.57 -19.91
CA LEU A 187 6.93 -0.30 -19.75
C LEU A 187 6.13 -0.77 -20.96
N GLY A 188 4.81 -0.98 -20.81
CA GLY A 188 3.95 -1.52 -21.85
C GLY A 188 4.35 -2.94 -22.29
N ALA A 189 5.22 -3.62 -21.55
CA ALA A 189 5.86 -4.87 -21.93
C ALA A 189 5.38 -6.04 -21.07
N LYS A 190 4.45 -6.81 -21.59
CA LYS A 190 3.98 -8.03 -20.92
C LYS A 190 4.96 -9.18 -21.20
N ALA A 191 5.79 -9.50 -20.21
CA ALA A 191 6.71 -10.65 -20.31
C ALA A 191 5.96 -11.98 -20.23
N ASP A 192 6.33 -12.92 -21.12
CA ASP A 192 5.87 -14.31 -21.09
C ASP A 192 7.05 -15.29 -21.02
N ALA A 193 6.76 -16.57 -20.80
CA ALA A 193 7.76 -17.62 -20.65
C ALA A 193 8.65 -17.79 -21.89
N ALA A 194 8.11 -17.60 -23.10
CA ALA A 194 8.86 -17.76 -24.35
C ALA A 194 9.88 -16.62 -24.52
N MET A 195 9.46 -15.39 -24.29
CA MET A 195 10.31 -14.21 -24.32
C MET A 195 11.44 -14.31 -23.28
N LEU A 196 11.14 -14.66 -22.04
CA LEU A 196 12.12 -14.80 -20.97
C LEU A 196 13.17 -15.87 -21.30
N LYS A 197 12.74 -17.01 -21.84
CA LYS A 197 13.64 -18.10 -22.27
C LYS A 197 14.53 -17.65 -23.44
N GLY A 198 13.96 -17.02 -24.45
CA GLY A 198 14.68 -16.57 -25.64
C GLY A 198 15.70 -15.49 -25.36
N ALA A 199 15.49 -14.68 -24.32
CA ALA A 199 16.39 -13.59 -23.94
C ALA A 199 17.57 -14.02 -23.05
N GLY A 200 17.63 -15.29 -22.59
CA GLY A 200 18.76 -15.84 -21.84
C GLY A 200 18.85 -15.34 -20.39
N TYR A 201 17.73 -15.05 -19.75
CA TYR A 201 17.71 -14.75 -18.32
C TYR A 201 18.02 -16.00 -17.49
N GLU A 202 18.80 -15.81 -16.43
CA GLU A 202 19.21 -16.88 -15.51
C GLU A 202 18.33 -16.88 -14.26
N VAL A 203 17.91 -15.69 -13.82
CA VAL A 203 17.09 -15.49 -12.64
C VAL A 203 15.81 -14.76 -13.03
N ILE A 204 14.68 -15.26 -12.55
CA ILE A 204 13.39 -14.62 -12.74
C ILE A 204 12.76 -14.29 -11.39
N VAL A 205 12.28 -13.06 -11.23
CA VAL A 205 11.48 -12.64 -10.08
C VAL A 205 10.06 -12.35 -10.56
N ALA A 206 9.13 -13.22 -10.26
CA ALA A 206 7.70 -13.04 -10.55
C ALA A 206 7.06 -12.20 -9.44
N ALA A 207 6.83 -10.92 -9.73
CA ALA A 207 6.19 -9.92 -8.88
C ALA A 207 4.88 -9.42 -9.50
N THR A 208 4.13 -10.32 -10.13
CA THR A 208 2.96 -10.05 -10.98
C THR A 208 1.71 -9.62 -10.21
N GLY A 209 1.78 -9.58 -8.87
CA GLY A 209 0.74 -9.03 -8.01
C GLY A 209 -0.51 -9.90 -7.89
N ALA A 210 -1.63 -9.25 -7.64
CA ALA A 210 -2.92 -9.90 -7.47
C ALA A 210 -4.01 -9.13 -8.22
N GLU A 211 -5.18 -9.76 -8.33
CA GLU A 211 -6.39 -9.16 -8.88
C GLU A 211 -7.57 -9.35 -7.92
N PRO A 212 -8.63 -8.53 -7.99
CA PRO A 212 -9.80 -8.65 -7.11
C PRO A 212 -10.41 -10.04 -7.17
N SER A 213 -10.72 -10.61 -6.00
CA SER A 213 -11.46 -11.87 -5.90
C SER A 213 -12.94 -11.64 -6.20
N LEU A 214 -13.47 -12.42 -7.14
CA LEU A 214 -14.91 -12.46 -7.38
C LEU A 214 -15.56 -13.41 -6.36
N PRO A 215 -16.46 -12.93 -5.50
CA PRO A 215 -17.12 -13.82 -4.55
C PRO A 215 -18.04 -14.81 -5.28
N PRO A 216 -18.14 -16.08 -4.86
CA PRO A 216 -18.96 -17.09 -5.50
C PRO A 216 -20.45 -16.93 -5.13
N VAL A 217 -21.04 -15.82 -5.56
CA VAL A 217 -22.40 -15.42 -5.24
C VAL A 217 -23.24 -15.37 -6.51
N LYS A 218 -24.44 -15.93 -6.47
CA LYS A 218 -25.37 -15.92 -7.61
C LYS A 218 -25.69 -14.49 -8.02
N GLY A 219 -25.57 -14.18 -9.32
CA GLY A 219 -25.86 -12.88 -9.89
C GLY A 219 -24.78 -11.82 -9.67
N ILE A 220 -23.59 -12.19 -9.20
CA ILE A 220 -22.45 -11.27 -9.02
C ILE A 220 -21.90 -10.72 -10.34
N ASP A 221 -22.23 -11.34 -11.45
CA ASP A 221 -21.89 -10.96 -12.83
C ASP A 221 -22.82 -9.88 -13.41
N LYS A 222 -23.82 -9.42 -12.65
CA LYS A 222 -24.72 -8.34 -13.09
C LYS A 222 -23.99 -7.00 -13.17
N GLU A 223 -24.42 -6.13 -14.09
CA GLU A 223 -23.84 -4.82 -14.38
C GLU A 223 -23.64 -3.91 -13.14
N LYS A 224 -24.53 -4.02 -12.16
CA LYS A 224 -24.45 -3.23 -10.92
C LYS A 224 -23.49 -3.79 -9.86
N ALA A 225 -22.97 -4.99 -10.08
CA ALA A 225 -21.98 -5.59 -9.19
C ALA A 225 -20.58 -5.33 -9.75
N VAL A 226 -19.86 -4.44 -9.10
CA VAL A 226 -18.53 -3.98 -9.52
C VAL A 226 -17.50 -4.20 -8.41
N ASN A 227 -16.23 -4.33 -8.75
CA ASN A 227 -15.21 -4.43 -7.73
C ASN A 227 -14.76 -3.04 -7.24
N ALA A 228 -14.20 -3.00 -6.04
CA ALA A 228 -13.74 -1.77 -5.42
C ALA A 228 -12.67 -1.03 -6.26
N TRP A 229 -11.83 -1.75 -7.03
CA TRP A 229 -10.80 -1.12 -7.86
C TRP A 229 -11.41 -0.32 -9.01
N GLN A 230 -12.45 -0.84 -9.67
CA GLN A 230 -13.18 -0.13 -10.73
C GLN A 230 -13.82 1.15 -10.23
N VAL A 231 -14.26 1.17 -8.97
CA VAL A 231 -14.81 2.37 -8.35
C VAL A 231 -13.70 3.37 -8.02
N LEU A 232 -12.59 2.91 -7.43
CA LEU A 232 -11.45 3.76 -7.09
C LEU A 232 -10.78 4.39 -8.33
N THR A 233 -10.70 3.65 -9.44
CA THR A 233 -10.16 4.18 -10.72
C THR A 233 -11.16 5.03 -11.52
N GLU A 234 -12.37 5.19 -11.01
CA GLU A 234 -13.48 5.86 -11.70
C GLU A 234 -13.86 5.21 -13.06
N GLU A 235 -13.42 3.97 -13.31
CA GLU A 235 -13.90 3.15 -14.43
C GLU A 235 -15.43 2.97 -14.32
N VAL A 236 -15.92 2.83 -13.08
CA VAL A 236 -17.34 2.87 -12.76
C VAL A 236 -17.59 3.99 -11.74
N PRO A 237 -18.01 5.19 -12.20
CA PRO A 237 -18.26 6.33 -11.32
C PRO A 237 -19.53 6.12 -10.49
N VAL A 238 -19.42 6.22 -9.15
CA VAL A 238 -20.54 6.10 -8.21
C VAL A 238 -20.73 7.44 -7.48
N LEU A 239 -21.60 8.27 -8.02
CA LEU A 239 -21.75 9.67 -7.57
C LEU A 239 -22.94 9.89 -6.63
N GLY A 240 -23.64 8.85 -6.24
CA GLY A 240 -24.82 8.90 -5.33
C GLY A 240 -25.63 7.61 -5.36
N GLY A 241 -26.75 7.60 -4.65
CA GLY A 241 -27.70 6.49 -4.60
C GLY A 241 -27.55 5.58 -3.38
N ASN A 242 -28.16 4.41 -3.43
CA ASN A 242 -28.06 3.40 -2.38
C ASN A 242 -27.01 2.36 -2.76
N VAL A 243 -25.92 2.31 -2.04
CA VAL A 243 -24.74 1.49 -2.35
C VAL A 243 -24.55 0.43 -1.26
N LEU A 244 -24.37 -0.82 -1.68
CA LEU A 244 -23.95 -1.90 -0.81
C LEU A 244 -22.47 -2.18 -1.03
N VAL A 245 -21.64 -2.04 0.01
CA VAL A 245 -20.23 -2.45 0.01
C VAL A 245 -20.11 -3.79 0.71
N VAL A 246 -19.57 -4.79 0.02
CA VAL A 246 -19.42 -6.17 0.51
C VAL A 246 -17.95 -6.43 0.82
N GLY A 247 -17.65 -6.60 2.10
CA GLY A 247 -16.30 -6.74 2.66
C GLY A 247 -15.90 -5.50 3.47
N GLY A 248 -15.71 -5.67 4.76
CA GLY A 248 -15.32 -4.64 5.74
C GLY A 248 -13.82 -4.63 6.05
N GLY A 249 -12.98 -5.16 5.16
CA GLY A 249 -11.52 -5.06 5.25
C GLY A 249 -11.01 -3.64 4.93
N ILE A 250 -9.68 -3.50 4.80
CA ILE A 250 -9.03 -2.20 4.52
C ILE A 250 -9.62 -1.54 3.27
N VAL A 251 -9.69 -2.29 2.15
CA VAL A 251 -10.16 -1.77 0.86
C VAL A 251 -11.63 -1.35 0.93
N GLY A 252 -12.49 -2.14 1.59
CA GLY A 252 -13.90 -1.79 1.72
C GLY A 252 -14.12 -0.51 2.54
N CYS A 253 -13.40 -0.36 3.65
CA CYS A 253 -13.43 0.87 4.47
C CYS A 253 -12.96 2.09 3.67
N GLU A 254 -11.84 1.97 2.95
CA GLU A 254 -11.29 3.04 2.11
C GLU A 254 -12.21 3.38 0.92
N THR A 255 -12.87 2.37 0.35
CA THR A 255 -13.87 2.59 -0.72
C THR A 255 -15.08 3.35 -0.18
N CYS A 256 -15.58 3.03 1.01
CA CYS A 256 -16.68 3.79 1.63
C CYS A 256 -16.30 5.25 1.86
N GLU A 257 -15.10 5.52 2.35
CA GLU A 257 -14.58 6.87 2.56
C GLU A 257 -14.49 7.63 1.22
N PHE A 258 -13.95 6.96 0.18
CA PHE A 258 -13.86 7.51 -1.18
C PHE A 258 -15.24 7.87 -1.75
N LEU A 259 -16.22 6.97 -1.65
CA LEU A 259 -17.59 7.20 -2.14
C LEU A 259 -18.22 8.46 -1.55
N VAL A 260 -18.07 8.67 -0.24
CA VAL A 260 -18.62 9.88 0.41
C VAL A 260 -17.94 11.15 -0.09
N HIS A 261 -16.62 11.11 -0.29
CA HIS A 261 -15.86 12.26 -0.81
C HIS A 261 -16.18 12.59 -2.28
N GLN A 262 -16.53 11.58 -3.09
CA GLN A 262 -16.85 11.74 -4.51
C GLN A 262 -18.33 12.06 -4.76
N ALA A 263 -19.20 11.88 -3.77
CA ALA A 263 -20.65 12.04 -3.94
C ALA A 263 -21.03 13.45 -4.41
N ARG A 264 -21.86 13.49 -5.44
CA ARG A 264 -22.44 14.74 -6.01
C ARG A 264 -23.94 14.84 -5.78
N GLY A 265 -24.53 13.85 -5.13
CA GLY A 265 -25.95 13.78 -4.79
C GLY A 265 -26.18 12.97 -3.52
N PRO A 266 -27.45 12.73 -3.14
CA PRO A 266 -27.75 11.90 -1.97
C PRO A 266 -27.10 10.53 -2.09
N LEU A 267 -26.32 10.13 -1.08
CA LEU A 267 -25.61 8.84 -1.01
C LEU A 267 -25.95 8.15 0.31
N HIS A 268 -26.36 6.90 0.22
CA HIS A 268 -26.52 6.03 1.35
C HIS A 268 -25.68 4.76 1.17
N VAL A 269 -24.73 4.53 2.07
CA VAL A 269 -23.82 3.40 2.00
C VAL A 269 -24.07 2.44 3.14
N THR A 270 -24.36 1.19 2.81
CA THR A 270 -24.38 0.07 3.74
C THR A 270 -23.18 -0.81 3.48
N MET A 271 -22.34 -1.05 4.49
CA MET A 271 -21.20 -1.99 4.43
C MET A 271 -21.54 -3.25 5.21
N ILE A 272 -21.32 -4.40 4.60
CA ILE A 272 -21.48 -5.71 5.25
C ILE A 272 -20.14 -6.44 5.34
N GLU A 273 -19.91 -7.13 6.47
CA GLU A 273 -18.73 -7.94 6.73
C GLU A 273 -19.14 -9.27 7.36
N MET A 274 -18.54 -10.38 6.87
CA MET A 274 -18.84 -11.73 7.40
C MET A 274 -18.26 -11.94 8.80
N ALA A 275 -17.09 -11.36 9.07
CA ALA A 275 -16.47 -11.41 10.39
C ALA A 275 -17.22 -10.54 11.41
N ASP A 276 -16.90 -10.74 12.69
CA ASP A 276 -17.49 -9.98 13.80
C ASP A 276 -16.94 -8.56 13.95
N ALA A 277 -15.92 -8.20 13.16
CA ALA A 277 -15.28 -6.88 13.22
C ALA A 277 -14.95 -6.33 11.83
N ILE A 278 -15.15 -5.01 11.68
CA ILE A 278 -14.73 -4.26 10.50
C ILE A 278 -13.32 -3.73 10.69
N GLY A 279 -12.57 -3.59 9.58
CA GLY A 279 -11.18 -3.14 9.60
C GLY A 279 -10.19 -4.23 10.02
N ALA A 280 -10.55 -5.50 9.87
CA ALA A 280 -9.64 -6.61 10.14
C ALA A 280 -8.34 -6.46 9.32
N GLY A 281 -7.21 -6.71 9.98
CA GLY A 281 -5.87 -6.53 9.38
C GLY A 281 -5.33 -5.11 9.43
N MET A 282 -6.11 -4.11 9.85
CA MET A 282 -5.57 -2.77 10.12
C MET A 282 -4.81 -2.74 11.44
N VAL A 283 -3.73 -1.96 11.46
CA VAL A 283 -3.09 -1.56 12.72
C VAL A 283 -4.08 -0.70 13.51
N VAL A 284 -4.19 -0.92 14.82
CA VAL A 284 -5.16 -0.23 15.71
C VAL A 284 -5.10 1.28 15.55
N ASN A 285 -3.90 1.84 15.40
CA ASN A 285 -3.66 3.28 15.18
C ASN A 285 -4.31 3.82 13.88
N ASN A 286 -4.54 2.97 12.88
CA ASN A 286 -5.28 3.32 11.66
C ASN A 286 -6.76 2.94 11.78
N GLN A 287 -7.07 1.80 12.41
CA GLN A 287 -8.43 1.27 12.53
C GLN A 287 -9.35 2.20 13.32
N VAL A 288 -8.92 2.62 14.51
CA VAL A 288 -9.76 3.45 15.39
C VAL A 288 -10.16 4.78 14.75
N PRO A 289 -9.23 5.58 14.17
CA PRO A 289 -9.61 6.79 13.45
C PRO A 289 -10.49 6.52 12.23
N MET A 290 -10.24 5.44 11.48
CA MET A 290 -11.05 5.05 10.32
C MET A 290 -12.49 4.76 10.74
N MET A 291 -12.71 3.93 11.76
CA MET A 291 -14.05 3.62 12.27
C MET A 291 -14.79 4.87 12.71
N LYS A 292 -14.10 5.81 13.37
CA LYS A 292 -14.68 7.10 13.77
C LYS A 292 -15.12 7.93 12.55
N ARG A 293 -14.29 8.03 11.50
CA ARG A 293 -14.65 8.77 10.29
C ARG A 293 -15.82 8.14 9.56
N LEU A 294 -15.82 6.81 9.37
CA LEU A 294 -16.92 6.09 8.71
C LEU A 294 -18.26 6.29 9.45
N ALA A 295 -18.24 6.25 10.79
CA ALA A 295 -19.41 6.54 11.60
C ALA A 295 -19.90 7.99 11.45
N GLN A 296 -18.97 8.97 11.45
CA GLN A 296 -19.29 10.39 11.23
C GLN A 296 -19.85 10.65 9.82
N MET A 297 -19.44 9.87 8.83
CA MET A 297 -19.93 9.93 7.45
C MET A 297 -21.32 9.25 7.29
N GLY A 298 -21.84 8.64 8.33
CA GLY A 298 -23.14 7.98 8.29
C GLY A 298 -23.14 6.63 7.57
N ILE A 299 -21.99 5.97 7.45
CA ILE A 299 -21.88 4.64 6.85
C ILE A 299 -22.56 3.62 7.78
N GLU A 300 -23.57 2.91 7.26
CA GLU A 300 -24.20 1.81 7.98
C GLU A 300 -23.29 0.57 7.93
N MET A 301 -22.72 0.19 9.08
CA MET A 301 -21.77 -0.93 9.18
C MET A 301 -22.43 -2.14 9.85
N LYS A 302 -22.48 -3.29 9.15
CA LYS A 302 -23.07 -4.55 9.62
C LYS A 302 -22.05 -5.67 9.64
N THR A 303 -21.85 -6.30 10.78
CA THR A 303 -20.97 -7.46 10.98
C THR A 303 -21.75 -8.77 11.09
N GLY A 304 -21.08 -9.92 10.89
CA GLY A 304 -21.72 -11.23 10.84
C GLY A 304 -22.71 -11.34 9.68
N CYS A 305 -22.46 -10.61 8.59
CA CYS A 305 -23.34 -10.52 7.42
C CYS A 305 -22.65 -11.04 6.16
N ARG A 306 -23.30 -11.90 5.41
CA ARG A 306 -22.82 -12.40 4.12
C ARG A 306 -23.80 -12.11 2.99
N LEU A 307 -23.27 -11.82 1.80
CA LEU A 307 -24.05 -11.70 0.57
C LEU A 307 -24.41 -13.12 0.08
N LEU A 308 -25.69 -13.36 -0.21
CA LEU A 308 -26.18 -14.65 -0.74
C LEU A 308 -26.53 -14.60 -2.23
N GLU A 309 -27.14 -13.48 -2.68
CA GLU A 309 -27.56 -13.33 -4.08
C GLU A 309 -27.59 -11.86 -4.47
N VAL A 310 -27.18 -11.56 -5.70
CA VAL A 310 -27.36 -10.25 -6.35
C VAL A 310 -28.53 -10.31 -7.30
N LYS A 311 -29.50 -9.42 -7.12
CA LYS A 311 -30.63 -9.19 -8.03
C LYS A 311 -30.41 -7.91 -8.85
N GLU A 312 -31.36 -7.55 -9.70
CA GLU A 312 -31.23 -6.37 -10.57
C GLU A 312 -31.07 -5.06 -9.79
N ASN A 313 -31.90 -4.84 -8.75
CA ASN A 313 -31.87 -3.63 -7.90
C ASN A 313 -31.90 -3.99 -6.41
N ALA A 314 -31.47 -5.21 -6.04
CA ALA A 314 -31.51 -5.69 -4.69
C ALA A 314 -30.40 -6.71 -4.42
N ALA A 315 -30.15 -6.97 -3.16
CA ALA A 315 -29.27 -8.03 -2.69
C ALA A 315 -29.92 -8.82 -1.56
N ILE A 316 -29.78 -10.14 -1.58
CA ILE A 316 -30.14 -11.00 -0.46
C ILE A 316 -28.91 -11.12 0.42
N VAL A 317 -29.06 -10.74 1.68
CA VAL A 317 -27.99 -10.82 2.69
C VAL A 317 -28.50 -11.65 3.88
N GLU A 318 -27.58 -12.39 4.49
CA GLU A 318 -27.84 -13.08 5.75
C GLU A 318 -26.97 -12.46 6.82
N CYS A 319 -27.62 -11.94 7.88
CA CYS A 319 -26.94 -11.36 9.03
C CYS A 319 -27.30 -12.16 10.27
N ARG A 320 -26.32 -12.83 10.89
CA ARG A 320 -26.50 -13.63 12.12
C ARG A 320 -27.66 -14.62 12.02
N GLY A 321 -27.80 -15.30 10.87
CA GLY A 321 -28.86 -16.26 10.60
C GLY A 321 -30.19 -15.69 10.12
N GLN A 322 -30.36 -14.38 10.09
CA GLN A 322 -31.55 -13.73 9.56
C GLN A 322 -31.33 -13.30 8.11
N VAL A 323 -32.13 -13.83 7.20
CA VAL A 323 -32.10 -13.48 5.79
C VAL A 323 -32.98 -12.26 5.53
N THR A 324 -32.42 -11.25 4.87
CA THR A 324 -33.12 -10.02 4.49
C THR A 324 -32.81 -9.62 3.06
N GLU A 325 -33.73 -8.91 2.44
CA GLU A 325 -33.54 -8.31 1.11
C GLU A 325 -33.27 -6.81 1.24
N LEU A 326 -32.12 -6.35 0.76
CA LEU A 326 -31.78 -4.94 0.62
C LEU A 326 -32.23 -4.47 -0.75
N ASN A 327 -33.19 -3.56 -0.79
CA ASN A 327 -33.85 -3.11 -2.01
C ASN A 327 -33.36 -1.73 -2.48
N ARG A 328 -33.66 -1.37 -3.74
CA ARG A 328 -33.35 -0.08 -4.37
C ARG A 328 -31.85 0.22 -4.45
N LEU A 329 -31.02 -0.82 -4.53
CA LEU A 329 -29.59 -0.67 -4.69
C LEU A 329 -29.27 -0.14 -6.10
N THR A 330 -28.44 0.89 -6.15
CA THR A 330 -27.89 1.43 -7.40
C THR A 330 -26.61 0.69 -7.78
N HIS A 331 -25.77 0.36 -6.79
CA HIS A 331 -24.51 -0.38 -6.98
C HIS A 331 -24.29 -1.37 -5.84
N ILE A 332 -23.60 -2.46 -6.17
CA ILE A 332 -23.08 -3.43 -5.22
C ILE A 332 -21.58 -3.52 -5.47
N ILE A 333 -20.77 -3.09 -4.50
CA ILE A 333 -19.32 -3.00 -4.63
C ILE A 333 -18.69 -4.11 -3.80
N TYR A 334 -18.01 -5.06 -4.44
CA TYR A 334 -17.33 -6.10 -3.71
C TYR A 334 -15.85 -5.76 -3.47
N ALA A 335 -15.44 -5.85 -2.20
CA ALA A 335 -14.10 -5.66 -1.67
C ALA A 335 -13.68 -6.93 -0.88
N CYS A 336 -13.88 -8.10 -1.51
CA CYS A 336 -13.78 -9.43 -0.88
C CYS A 336 -12.36 -10.01 -0.94
N GLY A 337 -11.33 -9.16 -0.91
CA GLY A 337 -9.94 -9.56 -1.01
C GLY A 337 -9.45 -9.73 -2.45
N SER A 338 -8.26 -10.32 -2.59
CA SER A 338 -7.58 -10.48 -3.86
C SER A 338 -7.08 -11.91 -4.03
N ARG A 339 -6.86 -12.33 -5.28
CA ARG A 339 -6.25 -13.62 -5.63
C ARG A 339 -4.91 -13.41 -6.34
N PRO A 340 -3.93 -14.29 -6.15
CA PRO A 340 -2.63 -14.18 -6.81
C PRO A 340 -2.74 -14.23 -8.34
N VAL A 341 -1.93 -13.43 -9.02
CA VAL A 341 -1.68 -13.55 -10.45
C VAL A 341 -0.35 -14.29 -10.64
N ASN A 342 -0.33 -15.60 -10.45
CA ASN A 342 0.87 -16.43 -10.44
C ASN A 342 1.03 -17.37 -11.65
N LYS A 343 0.19 -17.22 -12.67
CA LYS A 343 0.22 -18.10 -13.87
C LYS A 343 1.61 -18.17 -14.49
N LEU A 344 2.31 -17.03 -14.63
CA LEU A 344 3.66 -17.00 -15.18
C LEU A 344 4.63 -17.81 -14.29
N TYR A 345 4.58 -17.62 -12.97
CA TYR A 345 5.43 -18.39 -12.05
C TYR A 345 5.22 -19.90 -12.19
N GLU A 346 3.97 -20.36 -12.18
CA GLU A 346 3.64 -21.79 -12.33
C GLU A 346 4.15 -22.37 -13.67
N GLU A 347 4.16 -21.54 -14.72
CA GLU A 347 4.65 -21.96 -16.03
C GLU A 347 6.18 -22.06 -16.08
N ILE A 348 6.92 -21.23 -15.32
CA ILE A 348 8.38 -21.09 -15.47
C ILE A 348 9.20 -21.67 -14.31
N LYS A 349 8.60 -21.98 -13.16
CA LYS A 349 9.31 -22.34 -11.92
C LYS A 349 10.32 -23.48 -12.08
N ASP A 350 10.11 -24.41 -13.03
CA ASP A 350 10.99 -25.54 -13.29
C ASP A 350 11.82 -25.37 -14.59
N LYS A 351 11.79 -24.17 -15.21
CA LYS A 351 12.41 -23.95 -16.54
C LYS A 351 13.64 -23.04 -16.51
N PHE A 352 13.94 -22.43 -15.36
CA PHE A 352 15.07 -21.55 -15.17
C PHE A 352 15.91 -21.99 -13.97
N SER A 353 17.17 -21.54 -13.90
CA SER A 353 18.07 -21.92 -12.81
C SER A 353 17.56 -21.45 -11.45
N LYS A 354 16.91 -20.27 -11.41
CA LYS A 354 16.35 -19.71 -10.18
C LYS A 354 15.10 -18.88 -10.48
N VAL A 355 14.01 -19.18 -9.80
CA VAL A 355 12.74 -18.45 -9.95
C VAL A 355 12.18 -18.11 -8.57
N TYR A 356 11.96 -16.83 -8.33
CA TYR A 356 11.30 -16.33 -7.12
C TYR A 356 9.87 -15.90 -7.45
N CYS A 357 8.93 -16.17 -6.54
CA CYS A 357 7.59 -15.60 -6.57
C CYS A 357 7.41 -14.76 -5.32
N ILE A 358 7.17 -13.46 -5.47
CA ILE A 358 7.17 -12.52 -4.35
C ILE A 358 5.89 -11.70 -4.27
N GLY A 359 5.62 -11.20 -3.06
CA GLY A 359 4.47 -10.34 -2.78
C GLY A 359 3.14 -11.02 -3.06
N ASP A 360 2.21 -10.27 -3.57
CA ASP A 360 0.85 -10.73 -3.82
C ASP A 360 0.75 -11.80 -4.92
N ALA A 361 1.78 -11.93 -5.76
CA ALA A 361 1.86 -13.04 -6.73
C ALA A 361 2.03 -14.39 -6.03
N ALA A 362 2.70 -14.43 -4.88
CA ALA A 362 2.81 -15.61 -4.04
C ALA A 362 1.59 -15.75 -3.12
N THR A 363 1.29 -14.71 -2.36
CA THR A 363 0.15 -14.66 -1.43
C THR A 363 -0.23 -13.20 -1.17
N PRO A 364 -1.47 -12.78 -1.47
CA PRO A 364 -1.94 -11.42 -1.19
C PRO A 364 -1.84 -11.07 0.30
N ARG A 365 -1.07 -10.02 0.60
CA ARG A 365 -0.81 -9.49 1.95
C ARG A 365 -0.62 -7.98 1.90
N GLN A 366 0.21 -7.44 2.80
CA GLN A 366 0.54 -6.02 2.79
C GLN A 366 1.87 -5.76 2.03
N ALA A 367 2.12 -4.52 1.68
CA ALA A 367 3.33 -4.13 0.97
C ALA A 367 4.63 -4.44 1.76
N LEU A 368 4.54 -4.59 3.09
CA LEU A 368 5.67 -4.96 3.94
C LEU A 368 6.28 -6.29 3.54
N GLU A 369 5.44 -7.31 3.33
CA GLU A 369 5.87 -8.64 2.92
C GLU A 369 6.48 -8.61 1.53
N ALA A 370 5.84 -7.93 0.58
CA ALA A 370 6.31 -7.86 -0.80
C ALA A 370 7.72 -7.25 -0.91
N VAL A 371 7.98 -6.17 -0.16
CA VAL A 371 9.29 -5.51 -0.17
C VAL A 371 10.34 -6.33 0.59
N ARG A 372 9.96 -6.98 1.69
CA ARG A 372 10.84 -7.87 2.44
C ARG A 372 11.29 -9.06 1.58
N GLU A 373 10.35 -9.75 0.94
CA GLU A 373 10.62 -10.89 0.05
C GLU A 373 11.49 -10.50 -1.14
N ALA A 374 11.33 -9.28 -1.68
CA ALA A 374 12.18 -8.74 -2.73
C ALA A 374 13.66 -8.65 -2.30
N TYR A 375 13.91 -8.17 -1.09
CA TYR A 375 15.25 -8.06 -0.53
C TYR A 375 15.82 -9.44 -0.16
N GLU A 376 15.02 -10.32 0.41
CA GLU A 376 15.41 -11.70 0.72
C GLU A 376 15.81 -12.46 -0.55
N ALA A 377 15.03 -12.33 -1.64
CA ALA A 377 15.36 -12.93 -2.92
C ALA A 377 16.70 -12.42 -3.49
N ALA A 378 16.97 -11.12 -3.38
CA ALA A 378 18.26 -10.56 -3.84
C ALA A 378 19.44 -11.06 -2.99
N MET A 379 19.27 -11.18 -1.66
CA MET A 379 20.33 -11.73 -0.79
C MET A 379 20.58 -13.21 -1.05
N ASP A 380 19.54 -14.00 -1.32
CA ASP A 380 19.65 -15.43 -1.64
C ASP A 380 20.27 -15.68 -3.04
N CYS A 381 20.23 -14.69 -3.91
CA CYS A 381 20.79 -14.76 -5.26
C CYS A 381 22.25 -14.32 -5.37
N ARG A 382 22.76 -13.66 -4.37
CA ARG A 382 24.09 -13.04 -4.30
C ARG A 382 25.26 -14.01 -4.40
#